data_af1176fb37b599ff4c6fd61ff91d8f21
#
_entry.id   af1176fb37b599ff4c6fd61ff91d8f21
#
_cell.length_a   1.000
_cell.length_b   1.000
_cell.length_c   1.000
_cell.angle_alpha   90.00
_cell.angle_beta   90.00
_cell.angle_gamma   90.00
#
_symmetry.space_group_name_H-M   'P 1'
#
loop_
_entity.id
_entity.type
_entity.pdbx_description
1 polymer ?
#
loop_
_entity_poly.entity_id
_entity_poly.type
_entity_poly.pdbx_seq_one_letter_code
_entity_poly.pdbx_strand_id
1 'polypeptide(L)'
;ENAEAFLPSFFYAIASSESRPLTSWEELERIITKDPLTQARTLEYRQRLAISKQLAQEVKIQMPGITVAALMDGYGKEMRNIKKVLRNIALDYDHVDAQLMEECIRKAKADPHTKVLFVTASGRGFRIIASYDSVDDDELSALELFEANLQKAMEYYNALLGITADDKCMDITRMCGLAYDSHAY
;
A
#
# COMPACT_ATOMS: atom_id res chain seq x y z
N GLU A 1 -3.14 21.64 20.77
CA GLU A 1 -3.21 21.85 19.32
C GLU A 1 -3.25 20.49 18.66
N ASN A 2 -4.42 20.12 18.11
CA ASN A 2 -4.54 18.89 17.32
C ASN A 2 -3.66 19.07 16.09
N ALA A 3 -2.50 18.42 16.05
CA ALA A 3 -1.75 18.28 14.82
C ALA A 3 -2.67 17.57 13.83
N GLU A 4 -3.10 18.24 12.77
CA GLU A 4 -3.82 17.62 11.67
C GLU A 4 -3.00 16.43 11.20
N ALA A 5 -3.52 15.24 11.37
CA ALA A 5 -2.87 14.03 10.91
C ALA A 5 -2.89 14.06 9.37
N PHE A 6 -1.72 14.26 8.77
CA PHE A 6 -1.59 14.19 7.31
C PHE A 6 -1.80 12.75 6.85
N LEU A 7 -2.59 12.58 5.80
CA LEU A 7 -2.96 11.29 5.24
C LEU A 7 -2.34 11.09 3.85
N PRO A 8 -2.19 9.83 3.41
CA PRO A 8 -1.74 9.51 2.05
C PRO A 8 -2.56 10.19 0.96
N SER A 9 -1.94 10.44 -0.18
CA SER A 9 -2.65 10.88 -1.38
C SER A 9 -3.38 9.73 -2.04
N PHE A 10 -4.62 9.98 -2.42
CA PHE A 10 -5.48 9.08 -3.15
C PHE A 10 -5.55 9.49 -4.62
N PHE A 11 -5.41 8.50 -5.50
CA PHE A 11 -5.54 8.61 -6.96
C PHE A 11 -6.71 7.75 -7.41
N TYR A 12 -7.63 8.30 -8.19
CA TYR A 12 -8.76 7.55 -8.74
C TYR A 12 -8.33 6.45 -9.72
N ALA A 13 -7.18 6.65 -10.36
CA ALA A 13 -6.53 5.65 -11.21
C ALA A 13 -5.02 5.73 -11.03
N ILE A 14 -4.35 4.59 -11.03
CA ILE A 14 -2.88 4.51 -10.95
C ILE A 14 -2.21 5.34 -12.05
N ALA A 15 -2.81 5.37 -13.24
CA ALA A 15 -2.31 6.17 -14.37
C ALA A 15 -2.50 7.68 -14.21
N SER A 16 -3.38 8.14 -13.32
CA SER A 16 -3.63 9.56 -13.10
C SER A 16 -2.42 10.25 -12.45
N SER A 17 -2.19 11.51 -12.80
CA SER A 17 -1.28 12.41 -12.09
C SER A 17 -2.01 13.24 -11.02
N GLU A 18 -3.33 13.31 -11.09
CA GLU A 18 -4.14 14.06 -10.14
C GLU A 18 -4.43 13.23 -8.90
N SER A 19 -4.31 13.87 -7.74
CA SER A 19 -4.59 13.24 -6.46
C SER A 19 -5.21 14.21 -5.47
N ARG A 20 -5.79 13.66 -4.43
CA ARG A 20 -6.24 14.37 -3.25
C ARG A 20 -5.81 13.62 -1.99
N PRO A 21 -5.72 14.28 -0.83
CA PRO A 21 -5.55 13.55 0.42
C PRO A 21 -6.73 12.59 0.67
N LEU A 22 -6.46 11.44 1.28
CA LEU A 22 -7.52 10.67 1.94
C LEU A 22 -8.15 11.53 3.03
N THR A 23 -9.44 11.37 3.27
CA THR A 23 -10.17 12.08 4.33
C THR A 23 -10.00 11.40 5.69
N SER A 24 -9.80 10.08 5.69
CA SER A 24 -9.60 9.25 6.87
C SER A 24 -9.07 7.87 6.48
N TRP A 25 -8.62 7.09 7.45
CA TRP A 25 -8.30 5.68 7.25
C TRP A 25 -9.55 4.84 6.99
N GLU A 26 -10.68 5.23 7.55
CA GLU A 26 -11.99 4.61 7.29
C GLU A 26 -12.44 4.79 5.84
N GLU A 27 -12.06 5.89 5.18
CA GLU A 27 -12.26 6.05 3.74
C GLU A 27 -11.50 4.99 2.95
N LEU A 28 -10.22 4.76 3.30
CA LEU A 28 -9.41 3.71 2.67
C LEU A 28 -10.03 2.33 2.87
N GLU A 29 -10.48 2.02 4.08
CA GLU A 29 -11.17 0.77 4.37
C GLU A 29 -12.41 0.59 3.48
N ARG A 30 -13.24 1.63 3.33
CA ARG A 30 -14.42 1.56 2.47
C ARG A 30 -14.08 1.34 1.00
N ILE A 31 -13.03 1.99 0.50
CA ILE A 31 -12.57 1.81 -0.88
C ILE A 31 -12.17 0.35 -1.13
N ILE A 32 -11.47 -0.26 -0.18
CA ILE A 32 -11.00 -1.65 -0.30
C ILE A 32 -12.14 -2.65 -0.08
N THR A 33 -13.02 -2.42 0.89
CA THR A 33 -14.00 -3.43 1.32
C THR A 33 -15.36 -3.31 0.67
N LYS A 34 -15.75 -2.14 0.17
CA LYS A 34 -17.15 -1.83 -0.20
C LYS A 34 -17.33 -1.09 -1.52
N ASP A 35 -16.28 -0.51 -2.10
CA ASP A 35 -16.44 0.29 -3.32
C ASP A 35 -16.77 -0.60 -4.54
N PRO A 36 -17.92 -0.39 -5.20
CA PRO A 36 -18.33 -1.23 -6.34
C PRO A 36 -17.38 -1.14 -7.52
N LEU A 37 -16.79 0.02 -7.77
CA LEU A 37 -15.86 0.20 -8.89
C LEU A 37 -14.55 -0.55 -8.62
N THR A 38 -14.01 -0.45 -7.41
CA THR A 38 -12.81 -1.20 -7.00
C THR A 38 -13.07 -2.70 -7.11
N GLN A 39 -14.24 -3.17 -6.70
CA GLN A 39 -14.64 -4.57 -6.84
C GLN A 39 -14.69 -5.01 -8.29
N ALA A 40 -15.37 -4.25 -9.15
CA ALA A 40 -15.48 -4.57 -10.57
C ALA A 40 -14.11 -4.61 -11.27
N ARG A 41 -13.24 -3.65 -10.99
CA ARG A 41 -11.86 -3.59 -11.52
C ARG A 41 -11.02 -4.77 -11.05
N THR A 42 -11.13 -5.15 -9.79
CA THR A 42 -10.39 -6.29 -9.23
C THR A 42 -10.80 -7.60 -9.91
N LEU A 43 -12.10 -7.82 -10.11
CA LEU A 43 -12.62 -9.00 -10.81
C LEU A 43 -12.18 -9.01 -12.27
N GLU A 44 -12.29 -7.90 -12.96
CA GLU A 44 -11.84 -7.76 -14.35
C GLU A 44 -10.34 -8.01 -14.49
N TYR A 45 -9.54 -7.47 -13.57
CA TYR A 45 -8.09 -7.72 -13.54
C TYR A 45 -7.78 -9.23 -13.46
N ARG A 46 -8.43 -9.94 -12.56
CA ARG A 46 -8.23 -11.40 -12.39
C ARG A 46 -8.66 -12.19 -13.61
N GLN A 47 -9.78 -11.82 -14.23
CA GLN A 47 -10.23 -12.46 -15.47
C GLN A 47 -9.23 -12.26 -16.60
N ARG A 48 -8.74 -11.05 -16.79
CA ARG A 48 -7.76 -10.74 -17.83
C ARG A 48 -6.39 -11.35 -17.54
N LEU A 49 -5.98 -11.41 -16.27
CA LEU A 49 -4.73 -12.05 -15.87
C LEU A 49 -4.69 -13.55 -16.20
N ALA A 50 -5.84 -14.21 -16.15
CA ALA A 50 -5.97 -15.61 -16.56
C ALA A 50 -5.70 -15.82 -18.07
N ILE A 51 -5.84 -14.75 -18.88
CA ILE A 51 -5.58 -14.76 -20.32
C ILE A 51 -4.14 -14.30 -20.59
N SER A 52 -3.78 -13.09 -20.18
CA SER A 52 -2.43 -12.56 -20.33
C SER A 52 -2.13 -11.42 -19.34
N LYS A 53 -0.85 -11.28 -18.97
CA LYS A 53 -0.37 -10.16 -18.14
C LYS A 53 -0.57 -8.80 -18.81
N GLN A 54 -0.45 -8.74 -20.12
CA GLN A 54 -0.63 -7.50 -20.88
C GLN A 54 -2.07 -6.98 -20.76
N LEU A 55 -3.06 -7.87 -20.95
CA LEU A 55 -4.47 -7.51 -20.79
C LEU A 55 -4.80 -7.09 -19.36
N ALA A 56 -4.22 -7.76 -18.37
CA ALA A 56 -4.39 -7.38 -16.97
C ALA A 56 -3.79 -5.99 -16.67
N GLN A 57 -2.66 -5.65 -17.28
CA GLN A 57 -2.03 -4.34 -17.09
C GLN A 57 -2.93 -3.17 -17.53
N GLU A 58 -3.73 -3.35 -18.57
CA GLU A 58 -4.69 -2.33 -19.02
C GLU A 58 -5.73 -2.00 -17.95
N VAL A 59 -6.14 -2.98 -17.15
CA VAL A 59 -7.04 -2.77 -16.02
C VAL A 59 -6.29 -2.20 -14.82
N LYS A 60 -5.07 -2.69 -14.56
CA LYS A 60 -4.27 -2.27 -13.41
C LYS A 60 -4.06 -0.76 -13.37
N ILE A 61 -3.74 -0.14 -14.49
CA ILE A 61 -3.52 1.31 -14.55
C ILE A 61 -4.78 2.14 -14.28
N GLN A 62 -5.96 1.54 -14.38
CA GLN A 62 -7.25 2.16 -14.08
C GLN A 62 -7.74 1.90 -12.64
N MET A 63 -7.05 1.05 -11.88
CA MET A 63 -7.38 0.78 -10.47
C MET A 63 -7.02 1.98 -9.61
N PRO A 64 -7.75 2.22 -8.50
CA PRO A 64 -7.37 3.26 -7.55
C PRO A 64 -6.05 2.94 -6.87
N GLY A 65 -5.37 3.97 -6.36
CA GLY A 65 -4.11 3.82 -5.66
C GLY A 65 -3.87 4.92 -4.64
N ILE A 66 -2.89 4.68 -3.77
CA ILE A 66 -2.39 5.66 -2.80
C ILE A 66 -0.87 5.71 -2.80
N THR A 67 -0.31 6.87 -2.48
CA THR A 67 1.10 7.02 -2.14
C THR A 67 1.25 6.94 -0.62
N VAL A 68 1.50 5.72 -0.10
CA VAL A 68 1.44 5.41 1.34
C VAL A 68 2.37 6.27 2.18
N ALA A 69 3.60 6.50 1.69
CA ALA A 69 4.66 7.19 2.41
C ALA A 69 4.70 8.71 2.17
N ALA A 70 3.86 9.24 1.29
CA ALA A 70 3.91 10.64 0.91
C ALA A 70 2.53 11.25 0.67
N LEU A 71 2.35 12.47 1.17
CA LEU A 71 1.29 13.37 0.72
C LEU A 71 1.85 14.16 -0.47
N MET A 72 1.19 14.04 -1.63
CA MET A 72 1.57 14.71 -2.87
C MET A 72 0.87 16.08 -2.99
N ASP A 73 1.37 16.92 -3.89
CA ASP A 73 0.83 18.27 -4.15
C ASP A 73 -0.51 18.27 -4.93
N GLY A 74 -0.94 17.11 -5.42
CA GLY A 74 -2.17 16.94 -6.20
C GLY A 74 -1.97 16.93 -7.72
N TYR A 75 -0.78 17.24 -8.22
CA TYR A 75 -0.49 17.44 -9.64
C TYR A 75 0.50 16.46 -10.25
N GLY A 76 1.15 15.63 -9.44
CA GLY A 76 2.14 14.68 -9.91
C GLY A 76 2.47 13.60 -8.90
N LYS A 77 3.39 12.70 -9.29
CA LYS A 77 3.80 11.51 -8.52
C LYS A 77 5.32 11.39 -8.35
N GLU A 78 6.07 12.42 -8.73
CA GLU A 78 7.53 12.44 -8.62
C GLU A 78 7.98 12.99 -7.27
N MET A 79 9.24 12.82 -6.93
CA MET A 79 9.84 13.36 -5.70
C MET A 79 9.57 14.86 -5.52
N ARG A 80 9.62 15.64 -6.58
CA ARG A 80 9.35 17.09 -6.57
C ARG A 80 7.90 17.44 -6.22
N ASN A 81 6.97 16.47 -6.34
CA ASN A 81 5.56 16.65 -6.01
C ASN A 81 5.24 16.27 -4.55
N ILE A 82 6.22 15.85 -3.77
CA ILE A 82 6.01 15.53 -2.35
C ILE A 82 5.80 16.83 -1.57
N LYS A 83 4.62 16.95 -0.98
CA LYS A 83 4.27 18.03 -0.06
C LYS A 83 4.71 17.69 1.37
N LYS A 84 4.60 16.42 1.77
CA LYS A 84 5.01 15.93 3.08
C LYS A 84 5.36 14.46 3.02
N VAL A 85 6.46 14.08 3.66
CA VAL A 85 6.80 12.68 3.93
C VAL A 85 5.98 12.22 5.13
N LEU A 86 5.29 11.08 4.97
CA LEU A 86 4.47 10.45 6.01
C LEU A 86 5.26 9.32 6.67
N ARG A 87 4.86 8.99 7.90
CA ARG A 87 5.48 7.90 8.67
C ARG A 87 4.79 6.56 8.45
N ASN A 88 4.51 6.26 7.20
CA ASN A 88 3.88 5.01 6.78
C ASN A 88 4.79 4.28 5.79
N ILE A 89 4.72 2.96 5.82
CA ILE A 89 5.39 2.07 4.89
C ILE A 89 4.41 1.06 4.33
N ALA A 90 4.66 0.59 3.13
CA ALA A 90 3.93 -0.52 2.52
C ALA A 90 4.91 -1.66 2.21
N LEU A 91 4.53 -2.87 2.60
CA LEU A 91 5.24 -4.10 2.24
C LEU A 91 4.34 -4.94 1.33
N ASP A 92 4.92 -5.40 0.24
CA ASP A 92 4.23 -6.19 -0.77
C ASP A 92 4.75 -7.63 -0.73
N TYR A 93 3.85 -8.58 -0.50
CA TYR A 93 4.13 -10.01 -0.51
C TYR A 93 3.45 -10.63 -1.71
N ASP A 94 4.20 -10.79 -2.81
CA ASP A 94 3.72 -11.35 -4.06
C ASP A 94 3.99 -12.85 -4.16
N HIS A 95 3.16 -13.54 -4.97
CA HIS A 95 3.35 -14.96 -5.27
C HIS A 95 3.48 -15.86 -4.03
N VAL A 96 2.70 -15.56 -3.00
CA VAL A 96 2.67 -16.36 -1.78
C VAL A 96 2.00 -17.70 -2.07
N ASP A 97 2.59 -18.78 -1.58
CA ASP A 97 1.99 -20.10 -1.63
C ASP A 97 0.60 -20.07 -0.98
N ALA A 98 -0.40 -20.58 -1.69
CA ALA A 98 -1.79 -20.54 -1.23
C ALA A 98 -1.99 -21.22 0.14
N GLN A 99 -1.19 -22.24 0.47
CA GLN A 99 -1.25 -22.92 1.76
C GLN A 99 -0.70 -22.07 2.90
N LEU A 100 0.26 -21.17 2.60
CA LEU A 100 0.86 -20.28 3.59
C LEU A 100 0.10 -18.95 3.73
N MET A 101 -0.66 -18.55 2.72
CA MET A 101 -1.25 -17.23 2.64
C MET A 101 -2.21 -16.94 3.79
N GLU A 102 -3.07 -17.88 4.13
CA GLU A 102 -4.05 -17.71 5.23
C GLU A 102 -3.34 -17.52 6.58
N GLU A 103 -2.32 -18.33 6.85
CA GLU A 103 -1.54 -18.23 8.09
C GLU A 103 -0.77 -16.90 8.16
N CYS A 104 -0.11 -16.50 7.07
CA CYS A 104 0.61 -15.23 7.00
C CYS A 104 -0.33 -14.04 7.23
N ILE A 105 -1.49 -14.03 6.59
CA ILE A 105 -2.50 -12.97 6.79
C ILE A 105 -2.96 -12.94 8.24
N ARG A 106 -3.24 -14.09 8.85
CA ARG A 106 -3.66 -14.17 10.25
C ARG A 106 -2.59 -13.62 11.19
N LYS A 107 -1.33 -14.01 11.00
CA LYS A 107 -0.19 -13.50 11.80
C LYS A 107 -0.03 -11.98 11.64
N ALA A 108 -0.07 -11.49 10.41
CA ALA A 108 0.08 -10.06 10.14
C ALA A 108 -1.06 -9.23 10.72
N LYS A 109 -2.32 -9.70 10.63
CA LYS A 109 -3.48 -9.02 11.25
C LYS A 109 -3.40 -8.97 12.77
N ALA A 110 -2.81 -9.97 13.40
CA ALA A 110 -2.63 -10.03 14.85
C ALA A 110 -1.48 -9.15 15.36
N ASP A 111 -0.62 -8.68 14.46
CA ASP A 111 0.52 -7.86 14.82
C ASP A 111 0.11 -6.41 15.11
N PRO A 112 0.55 -5.81 16.23
CA PRO A 112 0.13 -4.46 16.62
C PRO A 112 0.67 -3.35 15.71
N HIS A 113 1.69 -3.60 14.90
CA HIS A 113 2.24 -2.62 13.95
C HIS A 113 1.46 -2.56 12.64
N THR A 114 0.65 -3.58 12.33
CA THR A 114 -0.16 -3.63 11.13
C THR A 114 -1.33 -2.68 11.24
N LYS A 115 -1.39 -1.70 10.35
CA LYS A 115 -2.46 -0.71 10.29
C LYS A 115 -3.53 -1.07 9.27
N VAL A 116 -3.10 -1.56 8.11
CA VAL A 116 -3.97 -2.02 7.02
C VAL A 116 -3.36 -3.27 6.41
N LEU A 117 -4.20 -4.24 6.09
CA LEU A 117 -3.82 -5.41 5.32
C LEU A 117 -4.93 -5.78 4.34
N PHE A 118 -4.57 -6.02 3.09
CA PHE A 118 -5.52 -6.50 2.08
C PHE A 118 -4.85 -7.40 1.05
N VAL A 119 -5.66 -8.29 0.45
CA VAL A 119 -5.23 -9.15 -0.65
C VAL A 119 -5.08 -8.30 -1.92
N THR A 120 -3.98 -8.47 -2.64
CA THR A 120 -3.70 -7.72 -3.86
C THR A 120 -4.58 -8.11 -5.04
N ALA A 121 -4.57 -7.32 -6.10
CA ALA A 121 -5.42 -7.52 -7.27
C ALA A 121 -5.29 -8.91 -7.90
N SER A 122 -4.08 -9.48 -7.91
CA SER A 122 -3.84 -10.84 -8.45
C SER A 122 -4.51 -11.96 -7.64
N GLY A 123 -4.87 -11.70 -6.38
CA GLY A 123 -5.34 -12.71 -5.45
C GLY A 123 -4.26 -13.68 -4.96
N ARG A 124 -2.99 -13.46 -5.33
CA ARG A 124 -1.85 -14.35 -5.00
C ARG A 124 -0.87 -13.73 -4.02
N GLY A 125 -1.21 -12.61 -3.46
CA GLY A 125 -0.38 -11.90 -2.50
C GLY A 125 -1.22 -10.99 -1.63
N PHE A 126 -0.56 -10.33 -0.70
CA PHE A 126 -1.18 -9.35 0.18
C PHE A 126 -0.22 -8.18 0.44
N ARG A 127 -0.79 -7.08 0.89
CA ARG A 127 -0.06 -5.87 1.20
C ARG A 127 -0.31 -5.46 2.64
N ILE A 128 0.77 -5.08 3.33
CA ILE A 128 0.73 -4.57 4.69
C ILE A 128 1.08 -3.09 4.64
N ILE A 129 0.27 -2.26 5.30
CA ILE A 129 0.60 -0.88 5.61
C ILE A 129 0.84 -0.81 7.11
N ALA A 130 2.00 -0.31 7.50
CA ALA A 130 2.39 -0.07 8.88
C ALA A 130 2.86 1.37 9.05
N SER A 131 2.75 1.88 10.27
CA SER A 131 3.27 3.20 10.64
C SER A 131 4.46 3.02 11.58
N TYR A 132 5.40 3.96 11.54
CA TYR A 132 6.50 4.03 12.47
C TYR A 132 6.47 5.35 13.24
N ASP A 133 6.86 5.29 14.50
CA ASP A 133 7.08 6.49 15.29
C ASP A 133 8.47 7.05 14.95
N SER A 134 8.57 8.37 14.78
CA SER A 134 9.88 8.97 14.76
C SER A 134 10.42 8.91 16.18
N VAL A 135 11.47 8.16 16.37
CA VAL A 135 12.45 8.59 17.35
C VAL A 135 12.98 9.90 16.79
N ASP A 136 12.92 10.97 17.57
CA ASP A 136 13.51 12.26 17.20
C ASP A 136 15.02 12.06 17.03
N ASP A 137 15.39 11.56 15.87
CA ASP A 137 16.75 11.57 15.41
C ASP A 137 16.87 12.83 14.56
N ASP A 138 17.14 13.95 15.26
CA ASP A 138 17.31 15.27 14.66
C ASP A 138 18.44 15.30 13.61
N GLU A 139 19.21 14.21 13.50
CA GLU A 139 20.33 14.07 12.57
C GLU A 139 19.92 13.47 11.22
N LEU A 140 18.78 12.74 11.13
CA LEU A 140 18.34 12.11 9.90
C LEU A 140 17.28 12.93 9.16
N SER A 141 17.41 13.02 7.85
CA SER A 141 16.36 13.56 7.00
C SER A 141 15.12 12.63 6.99
N ALA A 142 13.96 13.20 6.62
CA ALA A 142 12.72 12.41 6.51
C ALA A 142 12.86 11.22 5.54
N LEU A 143 13.64 11.35 4.47
CA LEU A 143 13.92 10.27 3.53
C LEU A 143 14.77 9.17 4.16
N GLU A 144 15.85 9.54 4.86
CA GLU A 144 16.71 8.57 5.56
C GLU A 144 15.95 7.82 6.66
N LEU A 145 15.07 8.53 7.39
CA LEU A 145 14.18 7.89 8.37
C LEU A 145 13.22 6.90 7.70
N PHE A 146 12.67 7.26 6.55
CA PHE A 146 11.81 6.37 5.77
C PHE A 146 12.57 5.10 5.35
N GLU A 147 13.74 5.24 4.74
CA GLU A 147 14.55 4.12 4.25
C GLU A 147 14.96 3.18 5.40
N ALA A 148 15.41 3.73 6.52
CA ALA A 148 15.80 2.95 7.70
C ALA A 148 14.62 2.19 8.31
N ASN A 149 13.44 2.83 8.41
CA ASN A 149 12.24 2.19 8.95
C ASN A 149 11.65 1.15 8.00
N LEU A 150 11.72 1.39 6.70
CA LEU A 150 11.31 0.41 5.69
C LEU A 150 12.15 -0.86 5.79
N GLN A 151 13.47 -0.72 5.89
CA GLN A 151 14.38 -1.87 6.06
C GLN A 151 14.07 -2.65 7.35
N LYS A 152 13.91 -1.96 8.47
CA LYS A 152 13.55 -2.59 9.75
C LYS A 152 12.21 -3.33 9.70
N ALA A 153 11.21 -2.71 9.08
CA ALA A 153 9.88 -3.31 8.95
C ALA A 153 9.91 -4.55 8.05
N MET A 154 10.68 -4.49 6.96
CA MET A 154 10.84 -5.63 6.07
C MET A 154 11.49 -6.81 6.79
N GLU A 155 12.57 -6.58 7.53
CA GLU A 155 13.24 -7.61 8.34
C GLU A 155 12.28 -8.20 9.38
N TYR A 156 11.54 -7.34 10.08
CA TYR A 156 10.59 -7.73 11.10
C TYR A 156 9.47 -8.63 10.55
N TYR A 157 8.77 -8.17 9.51
CA TYR A 157 7.65 -8.92 8.92
C TYR A 157 8.12 -10.18 8.18
N ASN A 158 9.26 -10.14 7.52
CA ASN A 158 9.83 -11.34 6.89
C ASN A 158 10.12 -12.43 7.94
N ALA A 159 10.66 -12.06 9.09
CA ALA A 159 10.88 -13.00 10.20
C ALA A 159 9.56 -13.50 10.80
N LEU A 160 8.58 -12.62 11.02
CA LEU A 160 7.27 -12.97 11.56
C LEU A 160 6.51 -13.95 10.66
N LEU A 161 6.55 -13.72 9.35
CA LEU A 161 5.75 -14.44 8.37
C LEU A 161 6.48 -15.65 7.76
N GLY A 162 7.81 -15.68 7.85
CA GLY A 162 8.62 -16.73 7.23
C GLY A 162 8.67 -16.68 5.71
N ILE A 163 8.34 -15.53 5.12
CA ILE A 163 8.39 -15.24 3.68
C ILE A 163 9.07 -13.88 3.45
N THR A 164 9.44 -13.62 2.21
CA THR A 164 10.19 -12.40 1.86
C THR A 164 9.33 -11.41 1.08
N ALA A 165 9.31 -10.15 1.52
CA ALA A 165 8.66 -9.07 0.81
C ALA A 165 9.39 -8.75 -0.50
N ASP A 166 8.66 -8.20 -1.48
CA ASP A 166 9.25 -7.68 -2.71
C ASP A 166 10.11 -6.45 -2.41
N ASP A 167 11.39 -6.53 -2.72
CA ASP A 167 12.38 -5.47 -2.51
C ASP A 167 12.51 -4.49 -3.68
N LYS A 168 11.81 -4.73 -4.79
CA LYS A 168 11.94 -3.91 -6.03
C LYS A 168 11.15 -2.60 -5.99
N CYS A 169 10.29 -2.43 -5.01
CA CYS A 169 9.28 -1.37 -4.99
C CYS A 169 9.36 -0.55 -3.69
N MET A 170 10.56 -0.04 -3.39
CA MET A 170 10.88 0.52 -2.07
C MET A 170 11.10 2.04 -2.09
N ASP A 171 10.69 2.74 -3.15
CA ASP A 171 10.80 4.19 -3.17
C ASP A 171 9.64 4.89 -2.46
N ILE A 172 9.92 6.09 -1.94
CA ILE A 172 8.97 6.88 -1.13
C ILE A 172 7.75 7.35 -1.92
N THR A 173 7.85 7.45 -3.24
CA THR A 173 6.75 7.86 -4.13
C THR A 173 5.98 6.66 -4.69
N ARG A 174 6.28 5.46 -4.22
CA ARG A 174 5.67 4.23 -4.72
C ARG A 174 4.15 4.30 -4.65
N MET A 175 3.51 4.06 -5.80
CA MET A 175 2.07 3.89 -5.90
C MET A 175 1.66 2.51 -5.39
N CYS A 176 0.81 2.50 -4.37
CA CYS A 176 0.16 1.31 -3.85
C CYS A 176 -1.21 1.15 -4.51
N GLY A 177 -1.33 0.21 -5.44
CA GLY A 177 -2.62 -0.11 -6.06
C GLY A 177 -3.58 -0.72 -5.03
N LEU A 178 -4.82 -0.24 -5.02
CA LEU A 178 -5.88 -0.74 -4.15
C LEU A 178 -6.67 -1.83 -4.88
N ALA A 179 -7.03 -2.88 -4.16
CA ALA A 179 -7.86 -3.96 -4.67
C ALA A 179 -9.00 -4.26 -3.71
N TYR A 180 -10.10 -4.81 -4.23
CA TYR A 180 -11.22 -5.21 -3.41
C TYR A 180 -10.87 -6.44 -2.57
N ASP A 181 -11.07 -6.31 -1.27
CA ASP A 181 -10.97 -7.38 -0.28
C ASP A 181 -12.00 -7.14 0.82
N SER A 182 -13.08 -7.91 0.85
CA SER A 182 -14.14 -7.78 1.86
C SER A 182 -13.67 -8.12 3.28
N HIS A 183 -12.51 -8.76 3.42
CA HIS A 183 -11.92 -9.17 4.69
C HIS A 183 -10.66 -8.36 5.04
N ALA A 184 -10.44 -7.22 4.38
CA ALA A 184 -9.32 -6.33 4.71
C ALA A 184 -9.36 -5.89 6.19
N TYR A 185 -8.16 -5.63 6.71
CA TYR A 185 -7.95 -5.17 8.09
C TYR A 185 -7.44 -3.73 8.08
#